data_a835edbc3e50afe0d9a91280225cf79d
#
_entry.id   a835edbc3e50afe0d9a91280225cf79d
#
_cell.length_a   1.000
_cell.length_b   1.000
_cell.length_c   1.000
_cell.angle_alpha   90.00
_cell.angle_beta   90.00
_cell.angle_gamma   90.00
#
_symmetry.space_group_name_H-M   'P 1'
#
loop_
_entity.id
_entity.type
_entity.pdbx_description
1 polymer ?
#
loop_
_entity_poly.entity_id
_entity_poly.type
_entity_poly.pdbx_seq_one_letter_code
_entity_poly.pdbx_strand_id
1 'polypeptide(L)'
;MRARCREVAISREEPAVTLRGGRAIPQLGFGVFQIASGDATRAAVASALEVGYRHVDTAAIYRNESDVGAAIRASGLASGSVWITTKLANADQGAATTRRAFEASLERLGFEAVDLYLLHWPHERRLESWRILEQLHAERLARSIGVSNFLVRHLDELLANASIPPAVNQIELSPFLCRFREDVVRRCADEGIGVEAYSPLTKGRRLHDATVGAVAAEVGRTPAQVLIRWALQKGFVVLPRSSNPTRIAENAMVFDFSLDDGQMGRLDALNEGFTTGWDPARQR
;
A
#
# COMPACT_ATOMS: atom_id res chain seq x y z
N MET A 1 31.04 21.83 17.44
CA MET A 1 29.85 22.44 16.78
C MET A 1 29.02 21.32 16.18
N ARG A 2 27.95 20.91 16.86
CA ARG A 2 27.00 19.90 16.32
C ARG A 2 26.01 20.63 15.46
N ALA A 3 26.01 20.35 14.15
CA ALA A 3 25.00 20.84 13.22
C ALA A 3 23.64 20.25 13.66
N ARG A 4 22.71 21.09 14.07
CA ARG A 4 21.31 20.72 14.27
C ARG A 4 20.72 20.37 12.92
N CYS A 5 20.43 19.09 12.67
CA CYS A 5 19.50 18.72 11.63
C CYS A 5 18.19 19.48 11.90
N ARG A 6 17.76 20.30 10.95
CA ARG A 6 16.45 20.92 10.98
C ARG A 6 15.42 19.78 10.96
N GLU A 7 14.56 19.74 11.97
CA GLU A 7 13.35 18.96 11.97
C GLU A 7 12.52 19.37 10.73
N VAL A 8 12.52 18.53 9.73
CA VAL A 8 11.54 18.60 8.65
C VAL A 8 10.32 17.83 9.15
N ALA A 9 9.52 18.48 10.01
CA ALA A 9 8.22 17.95 10.34
C ALA A 9 7.35 18.03 9.07
N ILE A 10 6.85 16.89 8.59
CA ILE A 10 5.74 16.86 7.63
C ILE A 10 4.60 17.64 8.25
N SER A 11 3.97 18.52 7.45
CA SER A 11 2.83 19.35 7.89
C SER A 11 1.79 18.48 8.60
N ARG A 12 1.16 19.01 9.65
CA ARG A 12 0.35 18.31 10.66
C ARG A 12 -0.88 17.53 10.15
N GLU A 13 -1.18 17.53 8.85
CA GLU A 13 -2.27 16.76 8.27
C GLU A 13 -1.76 16.03 7.02
N GLU A 14 -1.35 14.78 7.20
CA GLU A 14 -1.08 13.87 6.08
C GLU A 14 -2.42 13.62 5.36
N PRO A 15 -2.51 13.85 4.04
CA PRO A 15 -3.73 13.58 3.28
C PRO A 15 -4.17 12.12 3.47
N ALA A 16 -5.48 11.93 3.66
CA ALA A 16 -6.07 10.63 3.85
C ALA A 16 -7.19 10.40 2.83
N VAL A 17 -7.38 9.16 2.44
CA VAL A 17 -8.47 8.71 1.59
C VAL A 17 -9.56 8.12 2.49
N THR A 18 -10.79 8.64 2.35
CA THR A 18 -11.94 8.04 3.06
C THR A 18 -12.36 6.77 2.33
N LEU A 19 -12.24 5.64 3.01
CA LEU A 19 -12.67 4.33 2.51
C LEU A 19 -14.17 4.13 2.68
N ARG A 20 -14.72 3.19 1.96
CA ARG A 20 -16.06 2.65 2.21
C ARG A 20 -16.15 2.22 3.69
N GLY A 21 -17.18 2.64 4.38
CA GLY A 21 -17.30 2.45 5.85
C GLY A 21 -16.76 3.62 6.69
N GLY A 22 -16.31 4.72 6.05
CA GLY A 22 -16.00 5.99 6.72
C GLY A 22 -14.63 6.08 7.38
N ARG A 23 -13.80 5.03 7.33
CA ARG A 23 -12.44 5.10 7.87
C ARG A 23 -11.50 5.83 6.90
N ALA A 24 -10.64 6.68 7.45
CA ALA A 24 -9.64 7.40 6.68
C ALA A 24 -8.30 6.66 6.73
N ILE A 25 -7.79 6.26 5.55
CA ILE A 25 -6.45 5.65 5.40
C ILE A 25 -5.45 6.72 4.97
N PRO A 26 -4.25 6.83 5.61
CA PRO A 26 -3.22 7.74 5.13
C PRO A 26 -2.87 7.47 3.67
N GLN A 27 -2.84 8.54 2.85
CA GLN A 27 -2.68 8.41 1.40
C GLN A 27 -1.27 7.94 1.01
N LEU A 28 -0.27 8.18 1.86
CA LEU A 28 1.09 7.68 1.70
C LEU A 28 1.37 6.62 2.77
N GLY A 29 1.64 5.39 2.37
CA GLY A 29 2.02 4.31 3.26
C GLY A 29 3.45 3.82 2.99
N PHE A 30 4.01 3.09 3.94
CA PHE A 30 5.34 2.50 3.85
C PHE A 30 5.24 0.99 3.64
N GLY A 31 5.63 0.51 2.45
CA GLY A 31 5.68 -0.91 2.13
C GLY A 31 6.97 -1.58 2.62
N VAL A 32 6.88 -2.79 3.18
CA VAL A 32 8.05 -3.54 3.67
C VAL A 32 8.35 -4.81 2.86
N PHE A 33 7.72 -5.00 1.72
CA PHE A 33 8.00 -6.17 0.85
C PHE A 33 9.49 -6.23 0.46
N GLN A 34 10.11 -7.41 0.57
CA GLN A 34 11.54 -7.63 0.27
C GLN A 34 12.52 -6.80 1.14
N ILE A 35 12.13 -6.32 2.29
CA ILE A 35 13.06 -5.92 3.34
C ILE A 35 13.34 -7.17 4.18
N ALA A 36 14.61 -7.47 4.42
CA ALA A 36 14.98 -8.64 5.22
C ALA A 36 14.40 -8.54 6.63
N SER A 37 13.92 -9.65 7.17
CA SER A 37 13.47 -9.72 8.56
C SER A 37 14.61 -9.39 9.54
N GLY A 38 14.27 -9.00 10.75
CA GLY A 38 15.20 -8.57 11.78
C GLY A 38 15.48 -7.07 11.75
N ASP A 39 16.72 -6.69 12.07
CA ASP A 39 17.13 -5.28 12.22
C ASP A 39 16.88 -4.42 10.99
N ALA A 40 17.00 -4.98 9.79
CA ALA A 40 16.75 -4.24 8.55
C ALA A 40 15.30 -3.75 8.46
N THR A 41 14.31 -4.59 8.78
CA THR A 41 12.90 -4.19 8.80
C THR A 41 12.62 -3.23 9.95
N ARG A 42 13.13 -3.51 11.15
CA ARG A 42 12.96 -2.61 12.32
C ARG A 42 13.50 -1.22 12.03
N ALA A 43 14.72 -1.12 11.52
CA ALA A 43 15.34 0.18 11.19
C ALA A 43 14.58 0.93 10.09
N ALA A 44 14.13 0.24 9.05
CA ALA A 44 13.40 0.88 7.96
C ALA A 44 12.03 1.42 8.43
N VAL A 45 11.29 0.64 9.23
CA VAL A 45 10.00 1.08 9.80
C VAL A 45 10.20 2.22 10.78
N ALA A 46 11.21 2.15 11.67
CA ALA A 46 11.54 3.23 12.58
C ALA A 46 11.82 4.53 11.81
N SER A 47 12.70 4.48 10.80
CA SER A 47 12.99 5.64 9.94
C SER A 47 11.75 6.20 9.25
N ALA A 48 10.83 5.34 8.79
CA ALA A 48 9.58 5.77 8.16
C ALA A 48 8.68 6.51 9.19
N LEU A 49 8.52 5.96 10.38
CA LEU A 49 7.71 6.59 11.43
C LEU A 49 8.31 7.92 11.92
N GLU A 50 9.65 8.00 12.02
CA GLU A 50 10.37 9.23 12.40
C GLU A 50 10.14 10.37 11.40
N VAL A 51 10.11 10.07 10.08
CA VAL A 51 9.87 11.10 9.05
C VAL A 51 8.37 11.35 8.79
N GLY A 52 7.47 10.69 9.54
CA GLY A 52 6.05 11.02 9.57
C GLY A 52 5.12 10.03 8.89
N TYR A 53 5.57 8.92 8.30
CA TYR A 53 4.63 7.89 7.84
C TYR A 53 3.73 7.41 8.98
N ARG A 54 2.44 7.25 8.68
CA ARG A 54 1.44 6.74 9.63
C ARG A 54 0.65 5.56 9.07
N HIS A 55 1.13 4.96 7.99
CA HIS A 55 0.61 3.72 7.41
C HIS A 55 1.77 2.79 7.08
N VAL A 56 1.73 1.55 7.59
CA VAL A 56 2.71 0.49 7.31
C VAL A 56 1.99 -0.71 6.70
N ASP A 57 2.46 -1.14 5.52
CA ASP A 57 1.94 -2.28 4.77
C ASP A 57 2.92 -3.45 4.82
N THR A 58 2.47 -4.57 5.40
CA THR A 58 3.18 -5.86 5.45
C THR A 58 2.30 -7.00 4.92
N ALA A 59 2.73 -8.24 5.06
CA ALA A 59 1.98 -9.45 4.77
C ALA A 59 2.60 -10.67 5.46
N ALA A 60 1.80 -11.69 5.74
CA ALA A 60 2.28 -12.94 6.34
C ALA A 60 3.44 -13.57 5.56
N ILE A 61 3.37 -13.57 4.21
CA ILE A 61 4.42 -14.15 3.35
C ILE A 61 5.74 -13.37 3.34
N TYR A 62 5.75 -12.10 3.82
CA TYR A 62 6.99 -11.31 3.88
C TYR A 62 7.88 -11.75 5.05
N ARG A 63 7.31 -12.47 6.03
CA ARG A 63 8.01 -13.00 7.21
C ARG A 63 8.69 -11.94 8.08
N ASN A 64 8.15 -10.71 8.05
CA ASN A 64 8.67 -9.58 8.82
C ASN A 64 7.61 -8.87 9.69
N GLU A 65 6.42 -9.47 9.86
CA GLU A 65 5.34 -8.90 10.68
C GLU A 65 5.78 -8.63 12.12
N SER A 66 6.57 -9.52 12.74
CA SER A 66 7.08 -9.35 14.11
C SER A 66 8.00 -8.13 14.24
N ASP A 67 8.82 -7.87 13.22
CA ASP A 67 9.72 -6.72 13.19
C ASP A 67 8.97 -5.40 12.97
N VAL A 68 7.94 -5.44 12.10
CA VAL A 68 7.02 -4.29 11.91
C VAL A 68 6.34 -3.93 13.23
N GLY A 69 5.73 -4.92 13.90
CA GLY A 69 5.06 -4.71 15.18
C GLY A 69 6.01 -4.20 16.26
N ALA A 70 7.21 -4.77 16.35
CA ALA A 70 8.23 -4.35 17.30
C ALA A 70 8.66 -2.88 17.06
N ALA A 71 8.89 -2.49 15.80
CA ALA A 71 9.28 -1.12 15.46
C ALA A 71 8.17 -0.10 15.78
N ILE A 72 6.90 -0.43 15.48
CA ILE A 72 5.76 0.44 15.80
C ILE A 72 5.64 0.62 17.32
N ARG A 73 5.70 -0.45 18.12
CA ARG A 73 5.65 -0.35 19.58
C ARG A 73 6.83 0.42 20.17
N ALA A 74 8.01 0.29 19.59
CA ALA A 74 9.22 1.00 20.04
C ALA A 74 9.24 2.50 19.66
N SER A 75 8.39 2.93 18.72
CA SER A 75 8.38 4.32 18.21
C SER A 75 7.92 5.37 19.23
N GLY A 76 7.27 4.97 20.31
CA GLY A 76 6.66 5.87 21.29
C GLY A 76 5.41 6.60 20.78
N LEU A 77 4.93 6.31 19.57
CA LEU A 77 3.69 6.87 19.04
C LEU A 77 2.47 6.34 19.81
N ALA A 78 1.42 7.15 19.87
CA ALA A 78 0.18 6.75 20.53
C ALA A 78 -0.40 5.47 19.90
N SER A 79 -0.97 4.59 20.73
CA SER A 79 -1.65 3.39 20.24
C SER A 79 -2.75 3.77 19.25
N GLY A 80 -2.79 3.08 18.11
CA GLY A 80 -3.76 3.32 17.05
C GLY A 80 -3.47 4.54 16.16
N SER A 81 -2.34 5.25 16.35
CA SER A 81 -1.94 6.36 15.47
C SER A 81 -1.25 5.91 14.18
N VAL A 82 -0.89 4.63 14.07
CA VAL A 82 -0.31 4.04 12.88
C VAL A 82 -1.32 3.07 12.28
N TRP A 83 -1.69 3.28 11.04
CA TRP A 83 -2.50 2.35 10.24
C TRP A 83 -1.68 1.13 9.87
N ILE A 84 -2.16 -0.05 10.20
CA ILE A 84 -1.47 -1.32 9.97
C ILE A 84 -2.26 -2.14 8.95
N THR A 85 -1.62 -2.47 7.82
CA THR A 85 -2.13 -3.39 6.81
C THR A 85 -1.31 -4.68 6.82
N THR A 86 -1.99 -5.83 6.87
CA THR A 86 -1.38 -7.13 6.58
C THR A 86 -2.29 -7.97 5.67
N LYS A 87 -1.78 -9.13 5.20
CA LYS A 87 -2.43 -9.89 4.12
C LYS A 87 -2.39 -11.38 4.39
N LEU A 88 -3.49 -12.06 4.08
CA LEU A 88 -3.63 -13.52 4.10
C LEU A 88 -2.83 -14.16 2.97
N ALA A 89 -1.94 -15.07 3.28
CA ALA A 89 -1.21 -15.83 2.28
C ALA A 89 -2.14 -16.76 1.47
N ASN A 90 -1.80 -17.03 0.21
CA ASN A 90 -2.62 -17.89 -0.66
C ASN A 90 -2.78 -19.30 -0.10
N ALA A 91 -1.72 -19.85 0.48
CA ALA A 91 -1.73 -21.19 1.09
C ALA A 91 -2.68 -21.31 2.29
N ASP A 92 -3.02 -20.19 2.91
CA ASP A 92 -3.87 -20.13 4.10
C ASP A 92 -5.33 -19.75 3.77
N GLN A 93 -5.66 -19.55 2.48
CA GLN A 93 -7.03 -19.27 2.07
C GLN A 93 -7.92 -20.53 2.24
N GLY A 94 -9.15 -20.32 2.68
CA GLY A 94 -10.16 -21.32 2.93
C GLY A 94 -10.85 -21.15 4.27
N ALA A 95 -12.04 -21.72 4.44
CA ALA A 95 -12.89 -21.55 5.63
C ALA A 95 -12.18 -21.99 6.93
N ALA A 96 -11.45 -23.11 6.90
CA ALA A 96 -10.83 -23.70 8.09
C ALA A 96 -9.51 -23.03 8.48
N THR A 97 -8.83 -22.34 7.56
CA THR A 97 -7.45 -21.86 7.73
C THR A 97 -7.34 -20.36 7.92
N THR A 98 -8.23 -19.58 7.30
CA THR A 98 -8.15 -18.11 7.26
C THR A 98 -8.14 -17.47 8.64
N ARG A 99 -9.02 -17.87 9.56
CA ARG A 99 -9.07 -17.31 10.92
C ARG A 99 -7.77 -17.58 11.68
N ARG A 100 -7.30 -18.81 11.69
CA ARG A 100 -6.06 -19.19 12.36
C ARG A 100 -4.86 -18.42 11.81
N ALA A 101 -4.79 -18.24 10.48
CA ALA A 101 -3.72 -17.48 9.85
C ALA A 101 -3.76 -15.99 10.24
N PHE A 102 -4.96 -15.42 10.38
CA PHE A 102 -5.14 -14.05 10.86
C PHE A 102 -4.70 -13.88 12.31
N GLU A 103 -5.13 -14.79 13.21
CA GLU A 103 -4.75 -14.78 14.62
C GLU A 103 -3.22 -14.91 14.78
N ALA A 104 -2.57 -15.77 14.00
CA ALA A 104 -1.13 -15.89 13.96
C ALA A 104 -0.44 -14.60 13.44
N SER A 105 -1.07 -13.83 12.52
CA SER A 105 -0.57 -12.52 12.10
C SER A 105 -0.69 -11.50 13.23
N LEU A 106 -1.81 -11.47 13.97
CA LEU A 106 -1.96 -10.60 15.14
C LEU A 106 -0.89 -10.90 16.21
N GLU A 107 -0.65 -12.18 16.50
CA GLU A 107 0.39 -12.61 17.44
C GLU A 107 1.76 -12.11 17.00
N ARG A 108 2.16 -12.31 15.73
CA ARG A 108 3.45 -11.83 15.21
C ARG A 108 3.56 -10.30 15.26
N LEU A 109 2.51 -9.58 14.88
CA LEU A 109 2.46 -8.12 14.95
C LEU A 109 2.46 -7.62 16.41
N GLY A 110 1.89 -8.39 17.34
CA GLY A 110 1.73 -8.01 18.74
C GLY A 110 0.70 -6.91 18.94
N PHE A 111 -0.42 -6.99 18.20
CA PHE A 111 -1.58 -6.09 18.31
C PHE A 111 -2.86 -6.90 18.42
N GLU A 112 -3.89 -6.32 19.03
CA GLU A 112 -5.20 -6.95 19.20
C GLU A 112 -6.07 -6.87 17.93
N ALA A 113 -5.77 -5.93 17.03
CA ALA A 113 -6.49 -5.73 15.79
C ALA A 113 -5.58 -5.06 14.75
N VAL A 114 -5.94 -5.19 13.47
CA VAL A 114 -5.32 -4.43 12.36
C VAL A 114 -6.33 -3.49 11.72
N ASP A 115 -5.82 -2.44 11.05
CA ASP A 115 -6.68 -1.47 10.38
C ASP A 115 -7.20 -1.99 9.04
N LEU A 116 -6.39 -2.79 8.34
CA LEU A 116 -6.76 -3.39 7.06
C LEU A 116 -6.19 -4.81 6.92
N TYR A 117 -7.07 -5.76 6.60
CA TYR A 117 -6.69 -7.13 6.28
C TYR A 117 -7.09 -7.49 4.86
N LEU A 118 -6.14 -7.96 4.05
CA LEU A 118 -6.35 -8.22 2.63
C LEU A 118 -6.25 -9.71 2.29
N LEU A 119 -7.08 -10.19 1.36
CA LEU A 119 -6.73 -11.36 0.56
C LEU A 119 -5.56 -10.98 -0.36
N HIS A 120 -4.41 -11.67 -0.24
CA HIS A 120 -3.18 -11.25 -0.93
C HIS A 120 -3.26 -11.42 -2.45
N TRP A 121 -3.96 -12.48 -2.91
CA TRP A 121 -4.19 -12.80 -4.32
C TRP A 121 -5.54 -13.49 -4.51
N PRO A 122 -6.14 -13.40 -5.72
CA PRO A 122 -7.40 -14.08 -6.02
C PRO A 122 -7.19 -15.60 -6.18
N HIS A 123 -7.14 -16.31 -5.08
CA HIS A 123 -7.05 -17.77 -5.05
C HIS A 123 -8.43 -18.42 -5.24
N GLU A 124 -8.49 -19.70 -5.62
CA GLU A 124 -9.74 -20.45 -5.83
C GLU A 124 -10.67 -20.45 -4.62
N ARG A 125 -10.10 -20.45 -3.39
CA ARG A 125 -10.86 -20.44 -2.13
C ARG A 125 -11.16 -19.04 -1.59
N ARG A 126 -11.04 -17.99 -2.42
CA ARG A 126 -11.21 -16.59 -2.02
C ARG A 126 -12.58 -16.29 -1.39
N LEU A 127 -13.66 -16.89 -1.92
CA LEU A 127 -15.02 -16.65 -1.38
C LEU A 127 -15.22 -17.27 0.00
N GLU A 128 -14.64 -18.44 0.26
CA GLU A 128 -14.63 -19.03 1.60
C GLU A 128 -13.88 -18.14 2.59
N SER A 129 -12.70 -17.68 2.19
CA SER A 129 -11.88 -16.78 3.00
C SER A 129 -12.56 -15.44 3.23
N TRP A 130 -13.24 -14.90 2.22
CA TRP A 130 -13.94 -13.62 2.35
C TRP A 130 -15.01 -13.64 3.45
N ARG A 131 -15.79 -14.70 3.54
CA ARG A 131 -16.77 -14.88 4.60
C ARG A 131 -16.13 -14.86 5.99
N ILE A 132 -14.92 -15.39 6.13
CA ILE A 132 -14.17 -15.31 7.40
C ILE A 132 -13.67 -13.88 7.63
N LEU A 133 -13.21 -13.15 6.60
CA LEU A 133 -12.83 -11.74 6.73
C LEU A 133 -14.02 -10.89 7.19
N GLU A 134 -15.24 -11.13 6.67
CA GLU A 134 -16.46 -10.47 7.10
C GLU A 134 -16.74 -10.70 8.59
N GLN A 135 -16.53 -11.92 9.11
CA GLN A 135 -16.64 -12.22 10.54
C GLN A 135 -15.60 -11.47 11.36
N LEU A 136 -14.32 -11.49 10.94
CA LEU A 136 -13.25 -10.76 11.61
C LEU A 136 -13.51 -9.24 11.64
N HIS A 137 -14.15 -8.72 10.59
CA HIS A 137 -14.56 -7.32 10.52
C HIS A 137 -15.72 -7.03 11.51
N ALA A 138 -16.73 -7.87 11.56
CA ALA A 138 -17.84 -7.76 12.52
C ALA A 138 -17.36 -7.82 13.98
N GLU A 139 -16.35 -8.63 14.25
CA GLU A 139 -15.66 -8.73 15.55
C GLU A 139 -14.71 -7.55 15.82
N ARG A 140 -14.48 -6.65 14.85
CA ARG A 140 -13.56 -5.50 14.91
C ARG A 140 -12.08 -5.88 15.06
N LEU A 141 -11.72 -7.12 14.78
CA LEU A 141 -10.35 -7.59 14.75
C LEU A 141 -9.62 -7.13 13.47
N ALA A 142 -10.33 -7.10 12.34
CA ALA A 142 -9.93 -6.43 11.11
C ALA A 142 -10.86 -5.22 10.91
N ARG A 143 -10.38 -4.01 11.17
CA ARG A 143 -11.21 -2.78 11.15
C ARG A 143 -11.69 -2.40 9.76
N SER A 144 -10.97 -2.81 8.72
CA SER A 144 -11.37 -2.81 7.31
C SER A 144 -10.89 -4.10 6.67
N ILE A 145 -11.62 -4.57 5.64
CA ILE A 145 -11.25 -5.75 4.87
C ILE A 145 -11.17 -5.41 3.39
N GLY A 146 -10.26 -6.04 2.68
CA GLY A 146 -10.04 -5.75 1.28
C GLY A 146 -9.34 -6.89 0.54
N VAL A 147 -8.98 -6.60 -0.68
CA VAL A 147 -8.35 -7.57 -1.58
C VAL A 147 -7.08 -6.98 -2.19
N SER A 148 -6.24 -7.85 -2.73
CA SER A 148 -5.06 -7.43 -3.49
C SER A 148 -4.96 -8.25 -4.77
N ASN A 149 -4.55 -7.59 -5.87
CA ASN A 149 -4.39 -8.18 -7.19
C ASN A 149 -5.68 -8.71 -7.85
N PHE A 150 -6.85 -8.23 -7.43
CA PHE A 150 -8.11 -8.59 -8.04
C PHE A 150 -8.31 -7.82 -9.34
N LEU A 151 -8.61 -8.54 -10.42
CA LEU A 151 -9.07 -8.01 -11.70
C LEU A 151 -10.59 -7.87 -11.70
N VAL A 152 -11.16 -7.23 -12.72
CA VAL A 152 -12.62 -7.01 -12.85
C VAL A 152 -13.42 -8.30 -12.61
N ARG A 153 -13.07 -9.41 -13.27
CA ARG A 153 -13.76 -10.70 -13.08
C ARG A 153 -13.76 -11.20 -11.63
N HIS A 154 -12.65 -10.95 -10.89
CA HIS A 154 -12.54 -11.37 -9.50
C HIS A 154 -13.36 -10.45 -8.57
N LEU A 155 -13.41 -9.14 -8.88
CA LEU A 155 -14.23 -8.18 -8.16
C LEU A 155 -15.71 -8.46 -8.40
N ASP A 156 -16.14 -8.71 -9.63
CA ASP A 156 -17.53 -9.00 -9.96
C ASP A 156 -18.03 -10.26 -9.25
N GLU A 157 -17.22 -11.33 -9.26
CA GLU A 157 -17.57 -12.55 -8.53
C GLU A 157 -17.63 -12.32 -7.01
N LEU A 158 -16.66 -11.59 -6.45
CA LEU A 158 -16.65 -11.28 -5.03
C LEU A 158 -17.86 -10.43 -4.65
N LEU A 159 -18.14 -9.37 -5.39
CA LEU A 159 -19.26 -8.45 -5.13
C LEU A 159 -20.63 -9.14 -5.22
N ALA A 160 -20.77 -10.10 -6.13
CA ALA A 160 -22.00 -10.90 -6.23
C ALA A 160 -22.22 -11.84 -5.04
N ASN A 161 -21.22 -12.12 -4.22
CA ASN A 161 -21.26 -13.10 -3.14
C ASN A 161 -20.93 -12.51 -1.75
N ALA A 162 -20.47 -11.26 -1.67
CA ALA A 162 -20.07 -10.60 -0.44
C ALA A 162 -21.25 -9.88 0.21
N SER A 163 -21.36 -10.00 1.54
CA SER A 163 -22.26 -9.15 2.34
C SER A 163 -21.64 -7.79 2.63
N ILE A 164 -20.31 -7.75 2.75
CA ILE A 164 -19.51 -6.54 2.96
C ILE A 164 -18.57 -6.41 1.76
N PRO A 165 -18.75 -5.41 0.88
CA PRO A 165 -17.83 -5.15 -0.22
C PRO A 165 -16.42 -4.80 0.28
N PRO A 166 -15.35 -5.12 -0.48
CA PRO A 166 -13.99 -4.75 -0.09
C PRO A 166 -13.84 -3.23 0.01
N ALA A 167 -13.16 -2.78 1.07
CA ALA A 167 -12.83 -1.37 1.25
C ALA A 167 -11.70 -0.91 0.34
N VAL A 168 -10.81 -1.83 -0.04
CA VAL A 168 -9.60 -1.56 -0.82
C VAL A 168 -9.33 -2.70 -1.80
N ASN A 169 -8.81 -2.36 -2.98
CA ASN A 169 -8.11 -3.27 -3.88
C ASN A 169 -6.66 -2.77 -4.07
N GLN A 170 -5.69 -3.50 -3.52
CA GLN A 170 -4.28 -3.16 -3.64
C GLN A 170 -3.69 -3.80 -4.89
N ILE A 171 -3.26 -3.00 -5.87
CA ILE A 171 -2.76 -3.47 -7.17
C ILE A 171 -1.44 -2.81 -7.56
N GLU A 172 -0.68 -3.45 -8.45
CA GLU A 172 0.49 -2.80 -9.04
C GLU A 172 0.05 -1.65 -9.94
N LEU A 173 0.52 -0.43 -9.61
CA LEU A 173 0.26 0.77 -10.39
C LEU A 173 1.48 1.68 -10.47
N SER A 174 1.77 2.11 -11.69
CA SER A 174 2.74 3.14 -12.02
C SER A 174 2.34 3.77 -13.36
N PRO A 175 2.92 4.88 -13.81
CA PRO A 175 2.68 5.42 -15.15
C PRO A 175 2.88 4.38 -16.27
N PHE A 176 3.80 3.45 -16.08
CA PHE A 176 4.15 2.42 -17.07
C PHE A 176 3.15 1.25 -17.18
N LEU A 177 2.16 1.18 -16.27
CA LEU A 177 1.18 0.09 -16.21
C LEU A 177 -0.27 0.57 -16.13
N CYS A 178 -0.52 1.83 -15.80
CA CYS A 178 -1.83 2.34 -15.39
C CYS A 178 -2.95 2.05 -16.39
N ARG A 179 -2.73 2.23 -17.69
CA ARG A 179 -3.74 1.93 -18.73
C ARG A 179 -4.14 0.47 -18.78
N PHE A 180 -3.22 -0.44 -18.48
CA PHE A 180 -3.52 -1.88 -18.42
C PHE A 180 -4.31 -2.28 -17.18
N ARG A 181 -4.56 -1.34 -16.28
CA ARG A 181 -5.37 -1.50 -15.06
C ARG A 181 -6.55 -0.53 -15.00
N GLU A 182 -6.78 0.23 -16.08
CA GLU A 182 -7.84 1.26 -16.13
C GLU A 182 -9.23 0.68 -15.89
N ASP A 183 -9.50 -0.50 -16.42
CA ASP A 183 -10.75 -1.24 -16.20
C ASP A 183 -10.95 -1.60 -14.71
N VAL A 184 -9.89 -2.07 -14.06
CA VAL A 184 -9.90 -2.40 -12.63
C VAL A 184 -10.07 -1.13 -11.78
N VAL A 185 -9.32 -0.07 -12.10
CA VAL A 185 -9.41 1.21 -11.38
C VAL A 185 -10.82 1.79 -11.48
N ARG A 186 -11.40 1.80 -12.69
CA ARG A 186 -12.77 2.26 -12.93
C ARG A 186 -13.77 1.40 -12.17
N ARG A 187 -13.65 0.07 -12.25
CA ARG A 187 -14.53 -0.83 -11.52
C ARG A 187 -14.49 -0.61 -10.01
N CYS A 188 -13.29 -0.35 -9.47
CA CYS A 188 -13.16 0.03 -8.06
C CYS A 188 -13.86 1.36 -7.76
N ALA A 189 -13.69 2.37 -8.61
CA ALA A 189 -14.33 3.68 -8.43
C ALA A 189 -15.86 3.58 -8.45
N ASP A 190 -16.43 2.82 -9.39
CA ASP A 190 -17.89 2.59 -9.53
C ASP A 190 -18.49 1.97 -8.25
N GLU A 191 -17.71 1.18 -7.50
CA GLU A 191 -18.13 0.51 -6.28
C GLU A 191 -17.69 1.24 -4.99
N GLY A 192 -16.98 2.35 -5.10
CA GLY A 192 -16.43 3.07 -3.95
C GLY A 192 -15.33 2.27 -3.22
N ILE A 193 -14.61 1.42 -3.95
CA ILE A 193 -13.46 0.65 -3.45
C ILE A 193 -12.21 1.50 -3.62
N GLY A 194 -11.48 1.76 -2.52
CA GLY A 194 -10.21 2.47 -2.57
C GLY A 194 -9.15 1.69 -3.35
N VAL A 195 -8.29 2.39 -4.08
CA VAL A 195 -7.17 1.76 -4.80
C VAL A 195 -5.87 2.06 -4.08
N GLU A 196 -5.12 1.01 -3.69
CA GLU A 196 -3.76 1.13 -3.20
C GLU A 196 -2.77 0.73 -4.30
N ALA A 197 -1.83 1.62 -4.59
CA ALA A 197 -0.79 1.44 -5.61
C ALA A 197 0.49 0.90 -4.98
N TYR A 198 0.79 -0.38 -5.17
CA TYR A 198 2.09 -0.91 -4.80
C TYR A 198 3.09 -0.85 -5.97
N SER A 199 4.38 -0.95 -5.67
CA SER A 199 5.48 -0.75 -6.62
C SER A 199 5.41 0.54 -7.45
N PRO A 200 5.04 1.70 -6.86
CA PRO A 200 4.91 2.95 -7.61
C PRO A 200 6.24 3.36 -8.27
N LEU A 201 7.36 2.98 -7.68
CA LEU A 201 8.73 3.25 -8.17
C LEU A 201 9.27 2.16 -9.11
N THR A 202 8.44 1.22 -9.57
CA THR A 202 8.83 0.13 -10.48
C THR A 202 10.08 -0.66 -10.02
N LYS A 203 10.28 -0.80 -8.71
CA LYS A 203 11.51 -1.36 -8.09
C LYS A 203 12.79 -0.68 -8.59
N GLY A 204 12.72 0.62 -8.91
CA GLY A 204 13.83 1.42 -9.41
C GLY A 204 14.17 1.24 -10.90
N ARG A 205 13.48 0.33 -11.61
CA ARG A 205 13.85 -0.04 -13.00
C ARG A 205 13.51 1.04 -14.04
N ARG A 206 12.66 2.01 -13.71
CA ARG A 206 12.20 3.10 -14.59
C ARG A 206 12.52 4.51 -14.05
N LEU A 207 13.32 4.62 -12.99
CA LEU A 207 13.71 5.92 -12.44
C LEU A 207 14.60 6.74 -13.38
N HIS A 208 15.23 6.09 -14.37
CA HIS A 208 16.07 6.75 -15.38
C HIS A 208 15.35 7.01 -16.70
N ASP A 209 14.02 6.85 -16.75
CA ASP A 209 13.20 7.19 -17.91
C ASP A 209 13.35 8.68 -18.24
N ALA A 210 13.53 9.00 -19.53
CA ALA A 210 13.78 10.36 -19.98
C ALA A 210 12.63 11.33 -19.68
N THR A 211 11.38 10.85 -19.83
CA THR A 211 10.18 11.68 -19.56
C THR A 211 10.04 11.93 -18.06
N VAL A 212 10.25 10.91 -17.23
CA VAL A 212 10.22 11.06 -15.77
C VAL A 212 11.33 12.02 -15.32
N GLY A 213 12.55 11.89 -15.90
CA GLY A 213 13.67 12.77 -15.62
C GLY A 213 13.41 14.23 -16.03
N ALA A 214 12.79 14.46 -17.19
CA ALA A 214 12.43 15.79 -17.65
C ALA A 214 11.40 16.45 -16.70
N VAL A 215 10.33 15.74 -16.35
CA VAL A 215 9.32 16.25 -15.40
C VAL A 215 9.97 16.52 -14.04
N ALA A 216 10.85 15.64 -13.56
CA ALA A 216 11.56 15.82 -12.30
C ALA A 216 12.41 17.11 -12.29
N ALA A 217 13.13 17.40 -13.38
CA ALA A 217 13.90 18.62 -13.54
C ALA A 217 13.02 19.90 -13.54
N GLU A 218 11.86 19.86 -14.22
CA GLU A 218 10.91 20.98 -14.28
C GLU A 218 10.38 21.37 -12.91
N VAL A 219 10.05 20.36 -12.07
CA VAL A 219 9.49 20.61 -10.73
C VAL A 219 10.53 20.68 -9.62
N GLY A 220 11.83 20.51 -9.95
CA GLY A 220 12.93 20.53 -8.99
C GLY A 220 12.84 19.38 -7.95
N ARG A 221 12.40 18.20 -8.38
CA ARG A 221 12.21 17.01 -7.54
C ARG A 221 12.94 15.81 -8.12
N THR A 222 13.02 14.72 -7.34
CA THR A 222 13.60 13.48 -7.85
C THR A 222 12.59 12.69 -8.68
N PRO A 223 13.04 11.81 -9.60
CA PRO A 223 12.19 10.89 -10.32
C PRO A 223 11.27 10.06 -9.41
N ALA A 224 11.78 9.64 -8.24
CA ALA A 224 10.98 8.90 -7.27
C ALA A 224 9.82 9.73 -6.71
N GLN A 225 10.08 10.98 -6.33
CA GLN A 225 9.05 11.92 -5.87
C GLN A 225 7.99 12.19 -6.94
N VAL A 226 8.40 12.35 -8.20
CA VAL A 226 7.47 12.54 -9.33
C VAL A 226 6.54 11.34 -9.49
N LEU A 227 7.06 10.10 -9.47
CA LEU A 227 6.24 8.90 -9.60
C LEU A 227 5.25 8.73 -8.43
N ILE A 228 5.70 9.01 -7.20
CA ILE A 228 4.81 8.98 -6.02
C ILE A 228 3.74 10.07 -6.16
N ARG A 229 4.13 11.31 -6.50
CA ARG A 229 3.20 12.43 -6.64
C ARG A 229 2.15 12.20 -7.71
N TRP A 230 2.54 11.63 -8.85
CA TRP A 230 1.62 11.21 -9.89
C TRP A 230 0.52 10.29 -9.35
N ALA A 231 0.92 9.25 -8.60
CA ALA A 231 -0.05 8.31 -8.04
C ALA A 231 -0.95 8.94 -6.96
N LEU A 232 -0.42 9.82 -6.13
CA LEU A 232 -1.20 10.60 -5.15
C LEU A 232 -2.22 11.51 -5.84
N GLN A 233 -1.85 12.19 -6.94
CA GLN A 233 -2.77 13.05 -7.70
C GLN A 233 -3.85 12.28 -8.47
N LYS A 234 -3.62 11.00 -8.75
CA LYS A 234 -4.66 10.07 -9.24
C LYS A 234 -5.65 9.65 -8.15
N GLY A 235 -5.45 10.07 -6.90
CA GLY A 235 -6.31 9.72 -5.77
C GLY A 235 -6.01 8.35 -5.16
N PHE A 236 -4.89 7.72 -5.51
CA PHE A 236 -4.51 6.41 -4.96
C PHE A 236 -3.85 6.56 -3.58
N VAL A 237 -3.99 5.53 -2.75
CA VAL A 237 -3.08 5.29 -1.63
C VAL A 237 -1.80 4.70 -2.18
N VAL A 238 -0.63 5.23 -1.80
CA VAL A 238 0.63 4.91 -2.46
C VAL A 238 1.60 4.27 -1.49
N LEU A 239 2.19 3.13 -1.87
CA LEU A 239 3.05 2.31 -1.03
C LEU A 239 4.49 2.25 -1.59
N PRO A 240 5.29 3.33 -1.49
CA PRO A 240 6.71 3.25 -1.79
C PRO A 240 7.44 2.38 -0.76
N ARG A 241 8.57 1.80 -1.18
CA ARG A 241 9.44 0.98 -0.35
C ARG A 241 10.89 1.42 -0.47
N SER A 242 11.58 1.54 0.64
CA SER A 242 13.03 1.69 0.69
C SER A 242 13.59 1.09 1.99
N SER A 243 14.84 0.60 1.94
CA SER A 243 15.63 0.26 3.14
C SER A 243 16.71 1.32 3.43
N ASN A 244 16.79 2.38 2.63
CA ASN A 244 17.73 3.48 2.82
C ASN A 244 17.02 4.66 3.50
N PRO A 245 17.44 5.10 4.70
CA PRO A 245 16.79 6.17 5.46
C PRO A 245 16.67 7.49 4.68
N THR A 246 17.69 7.86 3.91
CA THR A 246 17.65 9.08 3.09
C THR A 246 16.56 9.01 2.04
N ARG A 247 16.40 7.87 1.34
CA ARG A 247 15.34 7.68 0.35
C ARG A 247 13.96 7.55 1.01
N ILE A 248 13.85 7.01 2.23
CA ILE A 248 12.60 6.98 2.99
C ILE A 248 12.14 8.42 3.26
N ALA A 249 13.03 9.29 3.74
CA ALA A 249 12.75 10.69 3.98
C ALA A 249 12.42 11.45 2.67
N GLU A 250 13.21 11.21 1.59
CA GLU A 250 12.96 11.80 0.28
C GLU A 250 11.56 11.44 -0.27
N ASN A 251 11.18 10.17 -0.20
CA ASN A 251 9.89 9.68 -0.66
C ASN A 251 8.70 10.24 0.14
N ALA A 252 8.92 10.72 1.37
CA ALA A 252 7.90 11.37 2.19
C ALA A 252 7.64 12.82 1.79
N MET A 253 8.64 13.50 1.17
CA MET A 253 8.54 14.92 0.76
C MET A 253 7.84 15.06 -0.59
N VAL A 254 6.54 14.75 -0.64
CA VAL A 254 5.75 14.69 -1.88
C VAL A 254 4.44 15.49 -1.82
N PHE A 255 4.18 16.18 -0.70
CA PHE A 255 2.94 16.95 -0.51
C PHE A 255 3.13 18.45 -0.71
N ASP A 256 4.35 18.94 -0.87
CA ASP A 256 4.72 20.35 -0.99
C ASP A 256 4.89 20.85 -2.46
N PHE A 257 4.52 20.02 -3.43
CA PHE A 257 4.50 20.36 -4.85
C PHE A 257 3.36 19.64 -5.57
N SER A 258 3.05 20.06 -6.78
CA SER A 258 2.07 19.41 -7.66
C SER A 258 2.62 19.27 -9.07
N LEU A 259 2.10 18.30 -9.80
CA LEU A 259 2.28 18.15 -11.24
C LEU A 259 1.10 18.82 -11.95
N ASP A 260 1.37 19.57 -12.99
CA ASP A 260 0.33 20.16 -13.84
C ASP A 260 -0.27 19.11 -14.81
N ASP A 261 -1.35 19.47 -15.52
CA ASP A 261 -2.04 18.56 -16.43
C ASP A 261 -1.14 18.11 -17.60
N GLY A 262 -0.23 18.95 -18.07
CA GLY A 262 0.71 18.60 -19.13
C GLY A 262 1.74 17.58 -18.64
N GLN A 263 2.25 17.74 -17.42
CA GLN A 263 3.17 16.82 -16.76
C GLN A 263 2.48 15.49 -16.48
N MET A 264 1.27 15.51 -15.92
CA MET A 264 0.45 14.31 -15.71
C MET A 264 0.19 13.58 -17.03
N GLY A 265 -0.19 14.30 -18.10
CA GLY A 265 -0.43 13.70 -19.42
C GLY A 265 0.80 13.04 -20.03
N ARG A 266 1.99 13.64 -19.87
CA ARG A 266 3.26 13.03 -20.34
C ARG A 266 3.58 11.76 -19.57
N LEU A 267 3.34 11.72 -18.28
CA LEU A 267 3.52 10.50 -17.46
C LEU A 267 2.47 9.43 -17.81
N ASP A 268 1.22 9.80 -18.02
CA ASP A 268 0.16 8.88 -18.44
C ASP A 268 0.44 8.23 -19.81
N ALA A 269 1.24 8.89 -20.66
CA ALA A 269 1.65 8.37 -21.97
C ALA A 269 2.72 7.27 -21.90
N LEU A 270 3.41 7.09 -20.75
CA LEU A 270 4.50 6.11 -20.56
C LEU A 270 4.04 4.64 -20.51
N ASN A 271 2.82 4.36 -20.81
CA ASN A 271 2.17 3.08 -20.66
C ASN A 271 2.78 1.96 -21.52
N GLU A 272 3.67 1.17 -20.93
CA GLU A 272 4.40 0.06 -21.58
C GLU A 272 3.83 -1.33 -21.24
N GLY A 273 2.85 -1.42 -20.34
CA GLY A 273 2.43 -2.70 -19.75
C GLY A 273 3.50 -3.33 -18.86
N PHE A 274 4.38 -2.49 -18.29
CA PHE A 274 5.52 -2.94 -17.51
C PHE A 274 5.10 -3.34 -16.10
N THR A 275 5.29 -4.61 -15.74
CA THR A 275 5.08 -5.16 -14.41
C THR A 275 6.41 -5.46 -13.72
N THR A 276 6.47 -5.28 -12.39
CA THR A 276 7.69 -5.55 -11.60
C THR A 276 7.75 -6.97 -11.06
N GLY A 277 6.67 -7.68 -11.12
CA GLY A 277 6.52 -9.01 -10.56
C GLY A 277 5.49 -9.84 -11.31
N TRP A 278 4.79 -10.63 -10.55
CA TRP A 278 3.76 -11.53 -11.03
C TRP A 278 2.50 -10.76 -11.49
N ASP A 279 2.03 -11.03 -12.69
CA ASP A 279 0.89 -10.36 -13.27
C ASP A 279 -0.38 -11.22 -13.13
N PRO A 280 -1.42 -10.79 -12.38
CA PRO A 280 -2.66 -11.53 -12.23
C PRO A 280 -3.42 -11.71 -13.56
N ALA A 281 -3.17 -10.88 -14.58
CA ALA A 281 -3.79 -11.00 -15.89
C ALA A 281 -3.28 -12.21 -16.68
N ARG A 282 -2.09 -12.72 -16.34
CA ARG A 282 -1.45 -13.87 -17.00
C ARG A 282 -1.79 -15.21 -16.36
N GLN A 283 -2.64 -15.21 -15.33
CA GLN A 283 -3.06 -16.42 -14.63
C GLN A 283 -4.53 -16.75 -14.94
N ARG A 284 -4.79 -18.04 -15.16
CA ARG A 284 -6.13 -18.61 -15.39
C ARG A 284 -6.78 -18.97 -14.06
#